data_113ab2873a0ea03170a719a538615dd7
#
_entry.id   113ab2873a0ea03170a719a538615dd7
#
_cell.length_a   1.000
_cell.length_b   1.000
_cell.length_c   1.000
_cell.angle_alpha   90.00
_cell.angle_beta   90.00
_cell.angle_gamma   90.00
#
_symmetry.space_group_name_H-M   'P 1'
#
loop_
_entity.id
_entity.type
_entity.pdbx_description
1 polymer ?
#
loop_
_entity_poly.entity_id
_entity_poly.type
_entity_poly.pdbx_seq_one_letter_code
_entity_poly.pdbx_strand_id
1 'polypeptide(L)'
;MSGPQHQPWAVGAKGHLEHEFFGKVWIKENDGHTDAKPKKLKGKYCNKLYTWLEVDMHGRCWMCCPSWLPYPIGNVLEDSVEEIWNGRRAQELRRQIFSGEWNYCQHWSCPVIQEDALPTIKDTIKEGTASQFELDALKAKRLTIKELPRFINFSNDESCNLKCPSCRVNKLLFTSGPEYDRRKAVNDKIVEMFLTEPTDRDFGIFVTGSGDPFASKIFRDMLYKLDGSKFPNLKVSMQTNGVMYTPKMWEKLNKIHSNLRDCRISFDAGTKDTYENKTRLNGDWDLLLENCTFLDKQRVKYPEFRIFYDFVVQVDNYKEMIPFIKLVQERFKNKHKIQFSMIVDWGTFAPEVYNHKCIWKDNHPEHQQFLEVLRDPIFESKDVKLGNISSLRNKALNTA
;
A
#
# COMPACT_ATOMS: atom_id res chain seq x y z
N MET A 1 -3.72 10.36 26.41
CA MET A 1 -2.47 10.72 25.69
C MET A 1 -2.20 9.58 24.72
N SER A 2 -2.62 9.73 23.48
CA SER A 2 -2.26 8.80 22.40
C SER A 2 -0.80 9.08 22.06
N GLY A 3 0.08 8.17 22.43
CA GLY A 3 1.49 8.26 22.08
C GLY A 3 1.69 8.17 20.55
N PRO A 4 2.90 8.42 20.05
CA PRO A 4 3.24 8.49 18.63
C PRO A 4 3.16 7.14 17.88
N GLN A 5 2.39 6.18 18.39
CA GLN A 5 2.36 4.77 17.98
C GLN A 5 1.80 4.50 16.57
N HIS A 6 1.28 5.50 15.86
CA HIS A 6 0.64 5.30 14.56
C HIS A 6 1.21 6.17 13.45
N GLN A 7 2.42 6.68 13.63
CA GLN A 7 3.13 7.35 12.56
C GLN A 7 4.31 6.45 12.15
N PRO A 8 4.16 5.61 11.10
CA PRO A 8 5.18 4.64 10.70
C PRO A 8 6.57 5.27 10.47
N TRP A 9 6.56 6.56 10.16
CA TRP A 9 7.75 7.36 9.92
C TRP A 9 8.31 8.03 11.19
N ALA A 10 7.59 8.01 12.31
CA ALA A 10 8.07 8.60 13.58
C ALA A 10 8.78 7.55 14.45
N VAL A 11 8.52 6.26 14.25
CA VAL A 11 9.08 5.17 15.06
C VAL A 11 10.35 4.66 14.36
N GLY A 12 11.47 4.71 15.06
CA GLY A 12 12.77 4.30 14.56
C GLY A 12 13.44 5.28 13.58
N ALA A 13 12.85 6.47 13.37
CA ALA A 13 13.54 7.52 12.63
C ALA A 13 14.72 8.06 13.44
N LYS A 14 15.91 7.92 12.91
CA LYS A 14 17.14 8.53 13.44
C LYS A 14 17.62 9.56 12.44
N GLY A 15 17.80 10.77 12.92
CA GLY A 15 18.20 11.88 12.07
C GLY A 15 17.02 12.63 11.43
N HIS A 16 17.30 13.83 11.02
CA HIS A 16 16.34 14.70 10.36
C HIS A 16 17.08 15.56 9.36
N LEU A 17 16.38 15.88 8.26
CA LEU A 17 16.82 16.85 7.29
C LEU A 17 16.14 18.18 7.58
N GLU A 18 16.92 19.24 7.74
CA GLU A 18 16.39 20.61 7.77
C GLU A 18 16.38 21.16 6.35
N HIS A 19 15.23 21.68 5.94
CA HIS A 19 15.12 22.39 4.67
C HIS A 19 14.46 23.74 4.90
N GLU A 20 14.95 24.77 4.24
CA GLU A 20 14.49 26.15 4.41
C GLU A 20 12.97 26.35 4.24
N PHE A 21 12.33 25.49 3.44
CA PHE A 21 10.90 25.57 3.17
C PHE A 21 10.03 24.65 4.06
N PHE A 22 10.61 23.66 4.74
CA PHE A 22 9.85 22.53 5.25
C PHE A 22 10.15 22.20 6.70
N GLY A 23 11.09 22.89 7.32
CA GLY A 23 11.55 22.55 8.67
C GLY A 23 12.18 21.15 8.73
N LYS A 24 12.05 20.50 9.86
CA LYS A 24 12.67 19.20 10.10
C LYS A 24 11.85 18.08 9.47
N VAL A 25 12.47 17.36 8.56
CA VAL A 25 11.94 16.12 7.98
C VAL A 25 12.69 14.95 8.59
N TRP A 26 11.95 14.04 9.23
CA TRP A 26 12.52 12.83 9.79
C TRP A 26 12.82 11.84 8.66
N ILE A 27 14.09 11.51 8.52
CA ILE A 27 14.57 10.47 7.60
C ILE A 27 14.93 9.26 8.46
N LYS A 28 14.34 8.13 8.14
CA LYS A 28 14.65 6.86 8.78
C LYS A 28 16.09 6.49 8.41
N GLU A 29 16.97 6.37 9.39
CA GLU A 29 18.30 5.79 9.16
C GLU A 29 18.17 4.29 8.85
N ASN A 30 19.15 3.77 8.16
CA ASN A 30 19.24 2.40 7.69
C ASN A 30 18.87 1.38 8.77
N ASP A 31 17.73 0.71 8.65
CA ASP A 31 17.18 -0.27 9.60
C ASP A 31 18.04 -1.55 9.71
N GLY A 32 19.35 -1.42 9.80
CA GLY A 32 20.29 -2.55 9.83
C GLY A 32 20.66 -3.09 8.44
N HIS A 33 20.27 -2.43 7.38
CA HIS A 33 20.83 -2.61 6.04
C HIS A 33 22.10 -1.78 5.92
N THR A 34 23.13 -2.16 6.69
CA THR A 34 24.39 -1.43 6.87
C THR A 34 25.17 -1.19 5.57
N ASP A 35 24.83 -1.88 4.48
CA ASP A 35 25.56 -1.83 3.22
C ASP A 35 24.79 -1.18 2.07
N ALA A 36 23.56 -0.73 2.27
CA ALA A 36 22.77 -0.10 1.22
C ALA A 36 23.24 1.35 0.98
N LYS A 37 24.21 1.52 0.11
CA LYS A 37 24.58 2.86 -0.40
C LYS A 37 23.40 3.49 -1.13
N PRO A 38 23.22 4.83 -1.05
CA PRO A 38 22.23 5.53 -1.85
C PRO A 38 22.34 5.14 -3.32
N LYS A 39 21.24 4.71 -3.92
CA LYS A 39 21.21 4.37 -5.36
C LYS A 39 21.40 5.63 -6.19
N LYS A 40 22.10 5.51 -7.32
CA LYS A 40 22.22 6.60 -8.29
C LYS A 40 20.91 6.71 -9.07
N LEU A 41 20.11 7.75 -8.77
CA LEU A 41 18.78 7.96 -9.36
C LEU A 41 18.74 9.07 -10.42
N LYS A 42 19.87 9.61 -10.81
CA LYS A 42 19.94 10.63 -11.87
C LYS A 42 19.34 10.09 -13.17
N GLY A 43 18.37 10.84 -13.71
CA GLY A 43 17.65 10.44 -14.92
C GLY A 43 16.59 9.38 -14.74
N LYS A 44 16.35 8.85 -13.53
CA LYS A 44 15.25 7.94 -13.22
C LYS A 44 13.93 8.69 -13.08
N TYR A 45 12.82 8.00 -13.27
CA TYR A 45 11.46 8.53 -13.19
C TYR A 45 10.60 7.72 -12.22
N CYS A 46 9.88 8.43 -11.32
CA CYS A 46 8.83 7.86 -10.50
C CYS A 46 7.50 8.54 -10.82
N ASN A 47 6.55 7.79 -11.35
CA ASN A 47 5.26 8.31 -11.75
C ASN A 47 4.39 8.77 -10.56
N LYS A 48 4.65 8.27 -9.35
CA LYS A 48 3.86 8.65 -8.16
C LYS A 48 3.84 10.16 -7.93
N LEU A 49 4.93 10.87 -8.23
CA LEU A 49 5.01 12.32 -8.07
C LEU A 49 4.13 13.10 -9.07
N TYR A 50 3.52 12.41 -10.03
CA TYR A 50 2.58 12.97 -11.02
C TYR A 50 1.18 12.36 -10.95
N THR A 51 1.00 11.28 -10.19
CA THR A 51 -0.25 10.51 -10.26
C THR A 51 -0.86 10.19 -8.91
N TRP A 52 -0.10 10.18 -7.82
CA TRP A 52 -0.53 9.65 -6.53
C TRP A 52 -0.73 10.74 -5.49
N LEU A 53 -1.86 10.69 -4.80
CA LEU A 53 -2.15 11.47 -3.60
C LEU A 53 -2.59 10.51 -2.49
N GLU A 54 -1.91 10.54 -1.36
CA GLU A 54 -2.28 9.81 -0.15
C GLU A 54 -2.63 10.80 0.96
N VAL A 55 -3.70 10.52 1.70
CA VAL A 55 -4.18 11.40 2.78
C VAL A 55 -4.32 10.61 4.07
N ASP A 56 -3.67 11.08 5.13
CA ASP A 56 -3.71 10.44 6.46
C ASP A 56 -4.85 10.93 7.35
N MET A 57 -4.92 10.39 8.57
CA MET A 57 -5.94 10.71 9.58
C MET A 57 -5.90 12.16 10.10
N HIS A 58 -4.87 12.91 9.80
CA HIS A 58 -4.71 14.33 10.15
C HIS A 58 -4.96 15.26 8.95
N GLY A 59 -5.35 14.71 7.80
CA GLY A 59 -5.56 15.47 6.57
C GLY A 59 -4.28 15.79 5.80
N ARG A 60 -3.11 15.35 6.29
CA ARG A 60 -1.83 15.58 5.60
C ARG A 60 -1.78 14.78 4.31
N CYS A 61 -1.18 15.36 3.29
CA CYS A 61 -1.12 14.85 1.93
C CYS A 61 0.30 14.49 1.52
N TRP A 62 0.46 13.35 0.84
CA TRP A 62 1.73 12.87 0.28
C TRP A 62 1.59 12.43 -1.19
N MET A 63 2.66 12.55 -1.94
CA MET A 63 2.76 12.01 -3.31
C MET A 63 3.25 10.56 -3.36
N CYS A 64 3.39 9.91 -2.23
CA CYS A 64 3.80 8.51 -2.09
C CYS A 64 3.42 8.02 -0.68
N CYS A 65 3.61 6.74 -0.40
CA CYS A 65 3.50 6.22 0.97
C CYS A 65 4.45 6.97 1.92
N PRO A 66 3.96 7.48 3.07
CA PRO A 66 4.78 8.22 4.04
C PRO A 66 6.01 7.45 4.54
N SER A 67 5.96 6.12 4.54
CA SER A 67 7.12 5.28 4.92
C SER A 67 8.28 5.37 3.93
N TRP A 68 8.03 5.74 2.68
CA TRP A 68 9.04 5.84 1.62
C TRP A 68 9.34 7.27 1.22
N LEU A 69 8.38 8.17 1.41
CA LEU A 69 8.50 9.59 1.13
C LEU A 69 7.88 10.37 2.30
N PRO A 70 8.55 10.48 3.45
CA PRO A 70 8.02 11.10 4.66
C PRO A 70 7.98 12.63 4.57
N TYR A 71 7.41 13.16 3.48
CA TYR A 71 7.43 14.55 3.13
C TYR A 71 6.04 15.03 2.69
N PRO A 72 5.23 15.59 3.60
CA PRO A 72 3.88 16.03 3.27
C PRO A 72 3.91 17.26 2.36
N ILE A 73 2.98 17.32 1.42
CA ILE A 73 2.87 18.41 0.44
C ILE A 73 1.78 19.43 0.77
N GLY A 74 0.94 19.16 1.76
CA GLY A 74 -0.15 20.03 2.21
C GLY A 74 -1.12 19.29 3.13
N ASN A 75 -2.28 19.91 3.40
CA ASN A 75 -3.32 19.36 4.26
C ASN A 75 -4.71 19.65 3.68
N VAL A 76 -5.55 18.62 3.47
CA VAL A 76 -6.90 18.77 2.89
C VAL A 76 -7.85 19.60 3.77
N LEU A 77 -7.58 19.77 5.05
CA LEU A 77 -8.40 20.60 5.95
C LEU A 77 -8.05 22.09 5.86
N GLU A 78 -6.91 22.43 5.28
CA GLU A 78 -6.36 23.80 5.29
C GLU A 78 -6.18 24.34 3.87
N ASP A 79 -5.79 23.47 2.92
CA ASP A 79 -5.35 23.85 1.59
C ASP A 79 -6.35 23.40 0.51
N SER A 80 -6.46 24.15 -0.58
CA SER A 80 -7.15 23.74 -1.79
C SER A 80 -6.39 22.62 -2.53
N VAL A 81 -7.07 21.90 -3.44
CA VAL A 81 -6.42 20.88 -4.30
C VAL A 81 -5.24 21.46 -5.08
N GLU A 82 -5.37 22.68 -5.59
CA GLU A 82 -4.30 23.36 -6.35
C GLU A 82 -3.09 23.66 -5.47
N GLU A 83 -3.29 24.17 -4.27
CA GLU A 83 -2.22 24.45 -3.31
C GLU A 83 -1.50 23.19 -2.87
N ILE A 84 -2.22 22.08 -2.64
CA ILE A 84 -1.63 20.78 -2.32
C ILE A 84 -0.84 20.27 -3.53
N TRP A 85 -1.48 20.18 -4.71
CA TRP A 85 -0.96 19.44 -5.85
C TRP A 85 0.09 20.19 -6.64
N ASN A 86 0.02 21.53 -6.66
CA ASN A 86 0.95 22.40 -7.36
C ASN A 86 1.68 23.42 -6.45
N GLY A 87 1.53 23.29 -5.14
CA GLY A 87 2.23 24.10 -4.18
C GLY A 87 3.77 23.86 -4.19
N ARG A 88 4.49 24.72 -3.50
CA ARG A 88 5.96 24.72 -3.50
C ARG A 88 6.58 23.37 -3.12
N ARG A 89 5.95 22.63 -2.19
CA ARG A 89 6.41 21.32 -1.73
C ARG A 89 6.26 20.25 -2.84
N ALA A 90 5.14 20.23 -3.54
CA ALA A 90 4.90 19.32 -4.66
C ALA A 90 5.88 19.61 -5.82
N GLN A 91 6.09 20.89 -6.13
CA GLN A 91 7.04 21.33 -7.15
C GLN A 91 8.47 20.92 -6.80
N GLU A 92 8.87 21.04 -5.54
CA GLU A 92 10.20 20.64 -5.08
C GLU A 92 10.43 19.14 -5.27
N LEU A 93 9.47 18.29 -4.92
CA LEU A 93 9.58 16.85 -5.16
C LEU A 93 9.73 16.52 -6.66
N ARG A 94 8.95 17.19 -7.53
CA ARG A 94 9.09 17.02 -8.98
C ARG A 94 10.41 17.54 -9.51
N ARG A 95 10.93 18.66 -8.96
CA ARG A 95 12.24 19.21 -9.30
C ARG A 95 13.35 18.19 -9.07
N GLN A 96 13.30 17.44 -7.97
CA GLN A 96 14.32 16.46 -7.62
C GLN A 96 14.42 15.28 -8.60
N ILE A 97 13.36 14.95 -9.34
CA ILE A 97 13.45 13.98 -10.43
C ILE A 97 14.44 14.48 -11.50
N PHE A 98 14.35 15.76 -11.87
CA PHE A 98 15.17 16.33 -12.93
C PHE A 98 16.60 16.64 -12.48
N SER A 99 16.79 17.06 -11.23
CA SER A 99 18.13 17.26 -10.65
C SER A 99 18.84 15.95 -10.33
N GLY A 100 18.08 14.88 -10.08
CA GLY A 100 18.62 13.58 -9.68
C GLY A 100 18.98 13.49 -8.20
N GLU A 101 18.50 14.42 -7.37
CA GLU A 101 18.83 14.49 -5.94
C GLU A 101 18.10 13.45 -5.10
N TRP A 102 16.77 13.31 -5.24
CA TRP A 102 15.91 12.36 -4.54
C TRP A 102 16.07 12.36 -3.00
N ASN A 103 16.38 13.50 -2.41
CA ASN A 103 16.77 13.64 -1.00
C ASN A 103 15.65 13.28 -0.01
N TYR A 104 14.36 13.33 -0.45
CA TYR A 104 13.22 13.05 0.41
C TYR A 104 12.76 11.60 0.31
N CYS A 105 13.27 10.81 -0.65
CA CYS A 105 12.96 9.41 -0.77
C CYS A 105 13.84 8.58 0.17
N GLN A 106 13.24 7.62 0.85
CA GLN A 106 13.99 6.65 1.65
C GLN A 106 14.58 5.56 0.74
N HIS A 107 15.83 5.72 0.36
CA HIS A 107 16.51 4.87 -0.62
C HIS A 107 16.61 3.40 -0.19
N TRP A 108 16.72 3.13 1.11
CA TRP A 108 16.90 1.79 1.67
C TRP A 108 15.58 1.05 1.96
N SER A 109 14.45 1.75 2.00
CA SER A 109 13.16 1.13 2.31
C SER A 109 12.19 1.14 1.12
N CYS A 110 12.39 2.04 0.13
CA CYS A 110 11.53 2.09 -1.04
C CYS A 110 11.78 0.87 -1.95
N PRO A 111 10.79 -0.03 -2.13
CA PRO A 111 11.00 -1.28 -2.89
C PRO A 111 11.39 -1.02 -4.33
N VAL A 112 10.81 -0.01 -4.99
CA VAL A 112 11.12 0.31 -6.39
C VAL A 112 12.56 0.81 -6.57
N ILE A 113 13.09 1.53 -5.56
CA ILE A 113 14.50 1.97 -5.56
C ILE A 113 15.40 0.76 -5.28
N GLN A 114 15.06 -0.07 -4.29
CA GLN A 114 15.87 -1.21 -3.92
C GLN A 114 16.00 -2.25 -5.05
N GLU A 115 14.92 -2.49 -5.78
CA GLU A 115 14.88 -3.42 -6.92
C GLU A 115 15.44 -2.81 -8.22
N ASP A 116 15.89 -1.54 -8.21
CA ASP A 116 16.28 -0.77 -9.40
C ASP A 116 15.19 -0.77 -10.50
N ALA A 117 13.94 -0.81 -10.08
CA ALA A 117 12.79 -0.95 -10.97
C ALA A 117 12.29 0.38 -11.57
N LEU A 118 12.90 1.51 -11.22
CA LEU A 118 12.54 2.81 -11.80
C LEU A 118 13.03 2.91 -13.24
N PRO A 119 12.14 3.20 -14.22
CA PRO A 119 12.55 3.48 -15.59
C PRO A 119 13.36 4.78 -15.66
N THR A 120 14.08 4.98 -16.74
CA THR A 120 14.67 6.29 -17.01
C THR A 120 13.65 7.22 -17.64
N ILE A 121 13.81 8.54 -17.44
CA ILE A 121 13.01 9.56 -18.14
C ILE A 121 13.10 9.37 -19.66
N LYS A 122 14.30 9.09 -20.16
CA LYS A 122 14.56 8.90 -21.58
C LYS A 122 13.78 7.71 -22.15
N ASP A 123 13.84 6.56 -21.48
CA ASP A 123 13.14 5.36 -21.93
C ASP A 123 11.63 5.53 -21.81
N THR A 124 11.14 6.12 -20.71
CA THR A 124 9.71 6.44 -20.53
C THR A 124 9.16 7.29 -21.68
N ILE A 125 9.90 8.33 -22.09
CA ILE A 125 9.51 9.20 -23.22
C ILE A 125 9.58 8.44 -24.55
N LYS A 126 10.66 7.68 -24.77
CA LYS A 126 10.89 6.95 -26.03
C LYS A 126 9.85 5.86 -26.25
N GLU A 127 9.53 5.13 -25.20
CA GLU A 127 8.63 3.97 -25.26
C GLU A 127 7.15 4.34 -25.06
N GLY A 128 6.86 5.57 -24.62
CA GLY A 128 5.50 6.02 -24.37
C GLY A 128 4.82 5.24 -23.24
N THR A 129 5.57 4.80 -22.23
CA THR A 129 5.07 3.95 -21.14
C THR A 129 4.32 4.69 -20.04
N ALA A 130 4.21 6.01 -20.12
CA ALA A 130 3.43 6.88 -19.23
C ALA A 130 2.22 7.49 -19.97
N SER A 131 1.29 8.08 -19.22
CA SER A 131 0.17 8.81 -19.83
C SER A 131 0.64 10.05 -20.61
N GLN A 132 -0.16 10.52 -21.57
CA GLN A 132 0.24 11.65 -22.42
C GLN A 132 0.62 12.89 -21.60
N PHE A 133 -0.14 13.23 -20.56
CA PHE A 133 0.20 14.38 -19.72
C PHE A 133 1.52 14.21 -18.96
N GLU A 134 1.85 12.99 -18.51
CA GLU A 134 3.13 12.69 -17.87
C GLU A 134 4.28 12.84 -18.88
N LEU A 135 4.12 12.32 -20.10
CA LEU A 135 5.10 12.45 -21.17
C LEU A 135 5.36 13.93 -21.51
N ASP A 136 4.31 14.73 -21.60
CA ASP A 136 4.40 16.17 -21.88
C ASP A 136 5.06 16.92 -20.70
N ALA A 137 4.71 16.54 -19.48
CA ALA A 137 5.34 17.11 -18.28
C ALA A 137 6.84 16.76 -18.20
N LEU A 138 7.22 15.52 -18.52
CA LEU A 138 8.63 15.09 -18.53
C LEU A 138 9.43 15.79 -19.63
N LYS A 139 8.89 15.88 -20.86
CA LYS A 139 9.56 16.57 -21.99
C LYS A 139 9.80 18.05 -21.69
N ALA A 140 8.80 18.71 -21.10
CA ALA A 140 8.85 20.13 -20.78
C ALA A 140 9.44 20.44 -19.39
N LYS A 141 9.85 19.41 -18.61
CA LYS A 141 10.30 19.51 -17.22
C LYS A 141 9.33 20.31 -16.34
N ARG A 142 8.02 20.07 -16.51
CA ARG A 142 7.00 20.82 -15.75
C ARG A 142 7.00 20.42 -14.29
N LEU A 143 6.97 21.39 -13.41
CA LEU A 143 6.82 21.21 -11.96
C LEU A 143 5.38 21.36 -11.51
N THR A 144 4.58 22.13 -12.28
CA THR A 144 3.13 22.27 -12.11
C THR A 144 2.39 21.52 -13.22
N ILE A 145 1.27 20.92 -12.89
CA ILE A 145 0.43 20.12 -13.80
C ILE A 145 -1.03 20.49 -13.60
N LYS A 146 -1.81 20.51 -14.68
CA LYS A 146 -3.23 20.85 -14.64
C LYS A 146 -4.09 19.65 -14.24
N GLU A 147 -3.60 18.46 -14.53
CA GLU A 147 -4.29 17.21 -14.26
C GLU A 147 -4.30 16.93 -12.77
N LEU A 148 -5.46 16.59 -12.23
CA LEU A 148 -5.63 16.16 -10.84
C LEU A 148 -4.97 14.78 -10.61
N PRO A 149 -4.66 14.41 -9.36
CA PRO A 149 -4.13 13.09 -9.04
C PRO A 149 -4.97 11.98 -9.67
N ARG A 150 -4.30 11.00 -10.31
CA ARG A 150 -4.99 9.83 -10.89
C ARG A 150 -5.32 8.76 -9.87
N PHE A 151 -4.62 8.73 -8.75
CA PHE A 151 -4.85 7.76 -7.67
C PHE A 151 -4.92 8.51 -6.35
N ILE A 152 -6.03 8.37 -5.66
CA ILE A 152 -6.25 8.94 -4.33
C ILE A 152 -6.32 7.80 -3.32
N ASN A 153 -5.36 7.75 -2.40
CA ASN A 153 -5.31 6.75 -1.33
C ASN A 153 -5.92 7.33 -0.05
N PHE A 154 -7.00 6.70 0.39
CA PHE A 154 -7.71 7.00 1.63
C PHE A 154 -7.02 6.27 2.79
N SER A 155 -6.05 6.91 3.44
CA SER A 155 -5.36 6.39 4.63
C SER A 155 -5.81 7.11 5.92
N ASN A 156 -6.99 7.73 5.87
CA ASN A 156 -7.47 8.64 6.92
C ASN A 156 -8.24 7.97 8.06
N ASP A 157 -8.46 6.63 8.02
CA ASP A 157 -9.05 5.90 9.14
C ASP A 157 -8.38 4.53 9.34
N GLU A 158 -7.84 4.33 10.54
CA GLU A 158 -7.12 3.11 10.93
C GLU A 158 -8.04 2.06 11.56
N SER A 159 -9.36 2.27 11.59
CA SER A 159 -10.32 1.32 12.15
C SER A 159 -10.17 -0.05 11.49
N CYS A 160 -10.02 -1.09 12.33
CA CYS A 160 -9.87 -2.47 11.89
C CYS A 160 -10.44 -3.42 12.95
N ASN A 161 -11.09 -4.49 12.50
CA ASN A 161 -11.63 -5.53 13.37
C ASN A 161 -10.55 -6.50 13.90
N LEU A 162 -9.33 -6.50 13.32
CA LEU A 162 -8.23 -7.35 13.73
C LEU A 162 -7.18 -6.62 14.59
N LYS A 163 -6.33 -7.42 15.25
CA LYS A 163 -5.18 -6.99 16.03
C LYS A 163 -3.92 -7.72 15.57
N CYS A 164 -3.55 -7.53 14.29
CA CYS A 164 -2.36 -8.17 13.72
C CYS A 164 -1.08 -7.62 14.38
N PRO A 165 -0.20 -8.46 14.97
CA PRO A 165 0.98 -8.00 15.68
C PRO A 165 1.93 -7.16 14.81
N SER A 166 2.04 -7.48 13.52
CA SER A 166 2.86 -6.75 12.56
C SER A 166 2.31 -5.37 12.14
N CYS A 167 1.06 -5.04 12.53
CA CYS A 167 0.38 -3.84 12.07
C CYS A 167 0.02 -2.89 13.22
N ARG A 168 -0.41 -3.44 14.37
CA ARG A 168 -0.93 -2.64 15.49
C ARG A 168 -0.82 -3.33 16.84
N VAL A 169 -0.62 -2.54 17.87
CA VAL A 169 -0.57 -3.04 19.26
C VAL A 169 -1.97 -3.29 19.83
N ASN A 170 -2.95 -2.45 19.46
CA ASN A 170 -4.32 -2.54 19.94
C ASN A 170 -5.33 -2.56 18.80
N LYS A 171 -6.48 -3.21 19.03
CA LYS A 171 -7.63 -3.10 18.12
C LYS A 171 -8.16 -1.67 18.14
N LEU A 172 -8.34 -1.07 16.97
CA LEU A 172 -8.80 0.29 16.79
C LEU A 172 -10.14 0.28 16.05
N LEU A 173 -11.16 0.88 16.65
CA LEU A 173 -12.47 1.10 16.01
C LEU A 173 -12.98 2.46 16.43
N PHE A 174 -12.97 3.40 15.50
CA PHE A 174 -13.50 4.75 15.69
C PHE A 174 -14.92 4.82 15.13
N THR A 175 -15.92 4.94 16.01
CA THR A 175 -17.35 4.97 15.63
C THR A 175 -18.08 6.22 16.09
N SER A 176 -17.49 6.97 17.02
CA SER A 176 -17.98 8.24 17.58
C SER A 176 -16.86 8.94 18.34
N GLY A 177 -17.10 10.21 18.73
CA GLY A 177 -16.19 11.04 19.51
C GLY A 177 -15.10 11.73 18.68
N PRO A 178 -14.21 12.50 19.34
CA PRO A 178 -13.29 13.43 18.66
C PRO A 178 -12.41 12.78 17.59
N GLU A 179 -11.93 11.56 17.82
CA GLU A 179 -11.10 10.82 16.87
C GLU A 179 -11.87 10.39 15.62
N TYR A 180 -13.13 9.95 15.80
CA TYR A 180 -14.03 9.67 14.68
C TYR A 180 -14.35 10.94 13.89
N ASP A 181 -14.73 12.02 14.60
CA ASP A 181 -15.15 13.28 13.99
C ASP A 181 -14.03 13.89 13.15
N ARG A 182 -12.79 13.86 13.65
CA ARG A 182 -11.61 14.32 12.91
C ARG A 182 -11.39 13.51 11.61
N ARG A 183 -11.38 12.17 11.70
CA ARG A 183 -11.19 11.29 10.54
C ARG A 183 -12.30 11.43 9.52
N LYS A 184 -13.52 11.61 10.03
CA LYS A 184 -14.69 11.86 9.19
C LYS A 184 -14.57 13.20 8.46
N ALA A 185 -14.17 14.27 9.13
CA ALA A 185 -13.95 15.57 8.51
C ALA A 185 -12.91 15.50 7.38
N VAL A 186 -11.80 14.78 7.61
CA VAL A 186 -10.80 14.52 6.56
C VAL A 186 -11.42 13.74 5.40
N ASN A 187 -12.17 12.66 5.67
CA ASN A 187 -12.83 11.87 4.64
C ASN A 187 -13.82 12.71 3.82
N ASP A 188 -14.62 13.52 4.50
CA ASP A 188 -15.61 14.37 3.85
C ASP A 188 -14.93 15.39 2.91
N LYS A 189 -13.75 15.93 3.30
CA LYS A 189 -12.96 16.83 2.45
C LYS A 189 -12.40 16.12 1.22
N ILE A 190 -11.89 14.91 1.35
CA ILE A 190 -11.41 14.14 0.19
C ILE A 190 -12.59 13.85 -0.76
N VAL A 191 -13.75 13.46 -0.23
CA VAL A 191 -14.96 13.23 -1.01
C VAL A 191 -15.42 14.52 -1.72
N GLU A 192 -15.45 15.66 -1.01
CA GLU A 192 -15.76 16.98 -1.57
C GLU A 192 -14.84 17.31 -2.75
N MET A 193 -13.52 17.10 -2.59
CA MET A 193 -12.52 17.44 -3.60
C MET A 193 -12.56 16.56 -4.85
N PHE A 194 -12.93 15.28 -4.74
CA PHE A 194 -12.69 14.31 -5.82
C PHE A 194 -13.91 13.48 -6.22
N LEU A 195 -14.96 13.37 -5.39
CA LEU A 195 -16.05 12.43 -5.56
C LEU A 195 -17.44 13.07 -5.48
N THR A 196 -17.54 14.39 -5.61
CA THR A 196 -18.82 15.13 -5.58
C THR A 196 -19.32 15.42 -6.99
N GLU A 197 -18.50 16.09 -7.79
CA GLU A 197 -18.87 16.51 -9.13
C GLU A 197 -18.71 15.37 -10.14
N PRO A 198 -19.75 15.03 -10.91
CA PRO A 198 -19.68 14.02 -11.96
C PRO A 198 -18.55 14.29 -12.94
N THR A 199 -17.82 13.25 -13.31
CA THR A 199 -16.72 13.37 -14.28
C THR A 199 -16.46 12.04 -15.00
N ASP A 200 -16.09 12.12 -16.27
CA ASP A 200 -15.61 11.00 -17.08
C ASP A 200 -14.09 10.78 -17.00
N ARG A 201 -13.41 11.54 -16.15
CA ARG A 201 -11.97 11.42 -15.92
C ARG A 201 -11.57 9.98 -15.53
N ASP A 202 -10.48 9.47 -16.13
CA ASP A 202 -9.86 8.19 -15.72
C ASP A 202 -9.05 8.40 -14.43
N PHE A 203 -9.58 7.92 -13.33
CA PHE A 203 -8.89 7.95 -12.03
C PHE A 203 -9.27 6.78 -11.13
N GLY A 204 -8.51 6.58 -10.08
CA GLY A 204 -8.76 5.53 -9.10
C GLY A 204 -8.74 6.04 -7.68
N ILE A 205 -9.50 5.37 -6.83
CA ILE A 205 -9.38 5.48 -5.38
C ILE A 205 -8.89 4.15 -4.82
N PHE A 206 -8.08 4.21 -3.78
CA PHE A 206 -7.63 3.06 -3.02
C PHE A 206 -8.09 3.23 -1.57
N VAL A 207 -8.83 2.25 -1.06
CA VAL A 207 -9.36 2.20 0.31
C VAL A 207 -8.90 0.89 0.93
N THR A 208 -8.00 0.82 1.80
CA THR A 208 -7.26 1.82 2.56
C THR A 208 -5.82 1.41 2.73
N GLY A 209 -4.96 2.39 3.03
CA GLY A 209 -3.56 2.15 3.38
C GLY A 209 -3.32 1.78 4.84
N SER A 210 -4.29 1.95 5.75
CA SER A 210 -4.03 1.88 7.19
C SER A 210 -5.03 1.08 8.02
N GLY A 211 -6.30 0.97 7.63
CA GLY A 211 -7.36 0.27 8.37
C GLY A 211 -7.92 -0.93 7.61
N ASP A 212 -9.22 -1.14 7.75
CA ASP A 212 -9.99 -2.08 6.95
C ASP A 212 -11.26 -1.40 6.42
N PRO A 213 -11.55 -1.45 5.10
CA PRO A 213 -12.68 -0.73 4.50
C PRO A 213 -14.04 -1.10 5.10
N PHE A 214 -14.18 -2.34 5.54
CA PHE A 214 -15.45 -2.87 6.05
C PHE A 214 -15.55 -2.80 7.58
N ALA A 215 -14.44 -2.66 8.30
CA ALA A 215 -14.42 -2.35 9.72
C ALA A 215 -14.61 -0.86 10.00
N SER A 216 -14.05 0.01 9.16
CA SER A 216 -14.23 1.46 9.24
C SER A 216 -15.67 1.85 8.94
N LYS A 217 -16.33 2.53 9.89
CA LYS A 217 -17.64 3.12 9.66
C LYS A 217 -17.58 4.23 8.60
N ILE A 218 -16.50 5.01 8.58
CA ILE A 218 -16.27 6.12 7.66
C ILE A 218 -16.17 5.59 6.22
N PHE A 219 -15.31 4.61 5.98
CA PHE A 219 -15.13 4.05 4.64
C PHE A 219 -16.35 3.29 4.14
N ARG A 220 -17.02 2.51 5.01
CA ARG A 220 -18.28 1.86 4.63
C ARG A 220 -19.33 2.86 4.19
N ASP A 221 -19.55 3.91 5.02
CA ASP A 221 -20.57 4.92 4.74
C ASP A 221 -20.26 5.67 3.42
N MET A 222 -18.99 5.94 3.15
CA MET A 222 -18.52 6.52 1.88
C MET A 222 -18.80 5.58 0.71
N LEU A 223 -18.33 4.33 0.78
CA LEU A 223 -18.48 3.36 -0.31
C LEU A 223 -19.94 3.04 -0.64
N TYR A 224 -20.83 2.98 0.36
CA TYR A 224 -22.26 2.71 0.15
C TYR A 224 -23.00 3.90 -0.49
N LYS A 225 -22.52 5.12 -0.28
CA LYS A 225 -23.09 6.35 -0.85
C LYS A 225 -22.54 6.66 -2.24
N LEU A 226 -21.34 6.16 -2.55
CA LEU A 226 -20.68 6.43 -3.82
C LEU A 226 -21.53 5.89 -4.97
N ASP A 227 -21.87 6.78 -5.89
CA ASP A 227 -22.66 6.47 -7.09
C ASP A 227 -21.72 6.39 -8.30
N GLY A 228 -21.37 5.17 -8.69
CA GLY A 228 -20.46 4.92 -9.80
C GLY A 228 -20.96 5.40 -11.15
N SER A 229 -22.27 5.63 -11.32
CA SER A 229 -22.82 6.16 -12.57
C SER A 229 -22.37 7.60 -12.84
N LYS A 230 -22.04 8.35 -11.80
CA LYS A 230 -21.46 9.70 -11.90
C LYS A 230 -19.99 9.70 -12.31
N PHE A 231 -19.33 8.55 -12.22
CA PHE A 231 -17.89 8.37 -12.42
C PHE A 231 -17.62 7.11 -13.25
N PRO A 232 -18.00 7.08 -14.54
CA PRO A 232 -17.95 5.85 -15.34
C PRO A 232 -16.54 5.27 -15.49
N ASN A 233 -15.50 6.09 -15.41
CA ASN A 233 -14.09 5.66 -15.51
C ASN A 233 -13.37 5.56 -14.16
N LEU A 234 -14.09 5.78 -13.04
CA LEU A 234 -13.53 5.58 -11.70
C LEU A 234 -13.19 4.11 -11.47
N LYS A 235 -12.01 3.87 -10.93
CA LYS A 235 -11.53 2.55 -10.50
C LYS A 235 -11.44 2.52 -8.98
N VAL A 236 -12.27 1.69 -8.35
CA VAL A 236 -12.28 1.50 -6.90
C VAL A 236 -11.46 0.28 -6.56
N SER A 237 -10.34 0.50 -5.88
CA SER A 237 -9.47 -0.54 -5.37
C SER A 237 -9.46 -0.52 -3.84
N MET A 238 -9.26 -1.68 -3.21
CA MET A 238 -9.28 -1.78 -1.76
C MET A 238 -8.30 -2.83 -1.23
N GLN A 239 -7.87 -2.63 0.01
CA GLN A 239 -7.15 -3.63 0.77
C GLN A 239 -7.93 -3.94 2.04
N THR A 240 -8.19 -5.22 2.28
CA THR A 240 -8.99 -5.72 3.40
C THR A 240 -8.40 -6.99 3.99
N ASN A 241 -8.73 -7.27 5.25
CA ASN A 241 -8.48 -8.58 5.83
C ASN A 241 -9.51 -9.65 5.38
N GLY A 242 -10.55 -9.26 4.66
CA GLY A 242 -11.55 -10.14 4.07
C GLY A 242 -12.65 -10.65 5.02
N VAL A 243 -12.42 -10.64 6.34
CA VAL A 243 -13.36 -11.22 7.33
C VAL A 243 -14.70 -10.50 7.30
N MET A 244 -14.71 -9.18 7.15
CA MET A 244 -15.95 -8.40 7.09
C MET A 244 -16.48 -8.18 5.67
N TYR A 245 -15.81 -8.65 4.62
CA TYR A 245 -16.28 -8.50 3.24
C TYR A 245 -17.32 -9.59 2.87
N THR A 246 -18.40 -9.64 3.64
CA THR A 246 -19.48 -10.63 3.50
C THR A 246 -20.35 -10.36 2.26
N PRO A 247 -21.18 -11.35 1.83
CA PRO A 247 -22.18 -11.15 0.79
C PRO A 247 -23.11 -9.95 1.04
N LYS A 248 -23.49 -9.73 2.30
CA LYS A 248 -24.31 -8.58 2.70
C LYS A 248 -23.57 -7.23 2.48
N MET A 249 -22.25 -7.20 2.72
CA MET A 249 -21.44 -5.99 2.43
C MET A 249 -21.30 -5.79 0.93
N TRP A 250 -21.09 -6.85 0.16
CA TRP A 250 -21.05 -6.79 -1.29
C TRP A 250 -22.34 -6.19 -1.88
N GLU A 251 -23.50 -6.66 -1.46
CA GLU A 251 -24.79 -6.15 -1.94
C GLU A 251 -24.96 -4.65 -1.72
N LYS A 252 -24.42 -4.11 -0.62
CA LYS A 252 -24.45 -2.66 -0.35
C LYS A 252 -23.56 -1.83 -1.27
N LEU A 253 -22.61 -2.45 -1.97
CA LEU A 253 -21.76 -1.82 -2.97
C LEU A 253 -22.37 -1.82 -4.38
N ASN A 254 -23.65 -2.13 -4.55
CA ASN A 254 -24.31 -2.35 -5.85
C ASN A 254 -24.14 -1.19 -6.83
N LYS A 255 -24.03 0.05 -6.33
CA LYS A 255 -23.85 1.25 -7.16
C LYS A 255 -22.45 1.39 -7.76
N ILE A 256 -21.47 0.62 -7.27
CA ILE A 256 -20.07 0.69 -7.68
C ILE A 256 -19.48 -0.64 -8.14
N HIS A 257 -20.27 -1.70 -8.28
CA HIS A 257 -19.75 -3.01 -8.70
C HIS A 257 -18.96 -2.92 -10.02
N SER A 258 -19.44 -2.13 -10.99
CA SER A 258 -18.76 -1.92 -12.28
C SER A 258 -17.46 -1.11 -12.17
N ASN A 259 -17.31 -0.36 -11.07
CA ASN A 259 -16.12 0.43 -10.79
C ASN A 259 -15.06 -0.36 -9.99
N LEU A 260 -15.43 -1.49 -9.36
CA LEU A 260 -14.48 -2.29 -8.60
C LEU A 260 -13.38 -2.83 -9.52
N ARG A 261 -12.13 -2.72 -9.07
CA ARG A 261 -10.94 -3.18 -9.82
C ARG A 261 -10.10 -4.14 -9.00
N ASP A 262 -9.34 -3.66 -8.04
CA ASP A 262 -8.42 -4.49 -7.28
C ASP A 262 -8.91 -4.65 -5.84
N CYS A 263 -9.06 -5.89 -5.41
CA CYS A 263 -9.27 -6.24 -4.02
C CYS A 263 -8.07 -7.05 -3.52
N ARG A 264 -7.30 -6.46 -2.62
CA ARG A 264 -6.18 -7.10 -1.96
C ARG A 264 -6.66 -7.67 -0.64
N ILE A 265 -6.57 -8.98 -0.48
CA ILE A 265 -7.01 -9.70 0.72
C ILE A 265 -5.78 -10.23 1.44
N SER A 266 -5.59 -9.76 2.66
CA SER A 266 -4.43 -10.09 3.47
C SER A 266 -4.64 -11.39 4.24
N PHE A 267 -3.86 -12.43 3.91
CA PHE A 267 -3.92 -13.74 4.54
C PHE A 267 -2.83 -13.96 5.60
N ASP A 268 -1.57 -13.90 5.20
CA ASP A 268 -0.37 -14.12 6.02
C ASP A 268 -0.31 -15.49 6.72
N ALA A 269 -1.03 -16.47 6.22
CA ALA A 269 -1.02 -17.84 6.72
C ALA A 269 -1.51 -18.84 5.67
N GLY A 270 -1.09 -20.09 5.80
CA GLY A 270 -1.61 -21.23 5.04
C GLY A 270 -2.50 -22.16 5.89
N THR A 271 -2.56 -21.91 7.20
CA THR A 271 -3.35 -22.70 8.16
C THR A 271 -4.15 -21.81 9.11
N LYS A 272 -5.24 -22.37 9.66
CA LYS A 272 -6.09 -21.69 10.65
C LYS A 272 -5.29 -21.27 11.90
N ASP A 273 -4.47 -22.18 12.42
CA ASP A 273 -3.69 -21.92 13.64
C ASP A 273 -2.75 -20.72 13.48
N THR A 274 -1.98 -20.68 12.40
CA THR A 274 -1.08 -19.54 12.14
C THR A 274 -1.88 -18.26 11.90
N TYR A 275 -3.00 -18.33 11.20
CA TYR A 275 -3.86 -17.19 10.94
C TYR A 275 -4.37 -16.57 12.24
N GLU A 276 -5.11 -17.34 13.04
CA GLU A 276 -5.86 -16.85 14.20
C GLU A 276 -4.95 -16.56 15.40
N ASN A 277 -3.85 -17.34 15.58
CA ASN A 277 -3.04 -17.31 16.79
C ASN A 277 -1.68 -16.61 16.62
N LYS A 278 -1.21 -16.34 15.39
CA LYS A 278 0.11 -15.74 15.16
C LYS A 278 0.08 -14.46 14.32
N THR A 279 -0.59 -14.47 13.17
CA THR A 279 -0.47 -13.39 12.18
C THR A 279 -1.66 -12.45 12.14
N ARG A 280 -2.89 -12.97 12.29
CA ARG A 280 -4.14 -12.23 12.11
C ARG A 280 -5.04 -12.35 13.35
N LEU A 281 -4.50 -11.99 14.51
CA LEU A 281 -5.20 -12.10 15.79
C LEU A 281 -6.58 -11.44 15.75
N ASN A 282 -7.59 -12.11 16.33
CA ASN A 282 -9.01 -11.80 16.24
C ASN A 282 -9.61 -12.01 14.83
N GLY A 283 -8.88 -12.69 13.93
CA GLY A 283 -9.44 -13.13 12.66
C GLY A 283 -10.34 -14.36 12.82
N ASP A 284 -11.11 -14.65 11.78
CA ASP A 284 -11.93 -15.84 11.64
C ASP A 284 -11.55 -16.47 10.29
N TRP A 285 -10.81 -17.57 10.35
CA TRP A 285 -10.29 -18.25 9.16
C TRP A 285 -11.39 -18.81 8.28
N ASP A 286 -12.39 -19.43 8.89
CA ASP A 286 -13.44 -20.11 8.14
C ASP A 286 -14.31 -19.07 7.42
N LEU A 287 -14.70 -18.00 8.12
CA LEU A 287 -15.43 -16.88 7.55
C LEU A 287 -14.64 -16.17 6.44
N LEU A 288 -13.31 -15.99 6.61
CA LEU A 288 -12.45 -15.45 5.57
C LEU A 288 -12.52 -16.30 4.29
N LEU A 289 -12.38 -17.64 4.44
CA LEU A 289 -12.41 -18.56 3.29
C LEU A 289 -13.79 -18.60 2.61
N GLU A 290 -14.87 -18.50 3.37
CA GLU A 290 -16.24 -18.40 2.84
C GLU A 290 -16.42 -17.10 2.03
N ASN A 291 -16.02 -15.97 2.59
CA ASN A 291 -16.09 -14.68 1.92
C ASN A 291 -15.24 -14.65 0.64
N CYS A 292 -14.01 -15.16 0.69
CA CYS A 292 -13.16 -15.26 -0.49
C CYS A 292 -13.78 -16.15 -1.58
N THR A 293 -14.39 -17.27 -1.19
CA THR A 293 -15.11 -18.16 -2.13
C THR A 293 -16.30 -17.44 -2.77
N PHE A 294 -17.03 -16.64 -2.00
CA PHE A 294 -18.12 -15.82 -2.53
C PHE A 294 -17.59 -14.76 -3.52
N LEU A 295 -16.55 -14.02 -3.15
CA LEU A 295 -15.96 -12.98 -3.99
C LEU A 295 -15.36 -13.56 -5.28
N ASP A 296 -14.74 -14.74 -5.23
CA ASP A 296 -14.25 -15.44 -6.40
C ASP A 296 -15.35 -15.71 -7.43
N LYS A 297 -16.55 -16.11 -6.96
CA LYS A 297 -17.73 -16.30 -7.84
C LYS A 297 -18.21 -14.98 -8.46
N GLN A 298 -18.10 -13.84 -7.77
CA GLN A 298 -18.52 -12.54 -8.32
C GLN A 298 -17.69 -12.12 -9.53
N ARG A 299 -16.46 -12.60 -9.66
CA ARG A 299 -15.58 -12.31 -10.79
C ARG A 299 -16.08 -12.82 -12.14
N VAL A 300 -16.96 -13.83 -12.13
CA VAL A 300 -17.61 -14.29 -13.36
C VAL A 300 -18.50 -13.18 -13.94
N LYS A 301 -19.24 -12.49 -13.08
CA LYS A 301 -20.11 -11.36 -13.47
C LYS A 301 -19.36 -10.06 -13.68
N TYR A 302 -18.26 -9.86 -12.92
CA TYR A 302 -17.46 -8.64 -12.94
C TYR A 302 -15.99 -8.98 -13.29
N PRO A 303 -15.65 -9.25 -14.55
CA PRO A 303 -14.33 -9.76 -14.94
C PRO A 303 -13.19 -8.76 -14.71
N GLU A 304 -13.51 -7.47 -14.64
CA GLU A 304 -12.55 -6.41 -14.29
C GLU A 304 -12.23 -6.36 -12.78
N PHE A 305 -13.04 -6.99 -11.95
CA PHE A 305 -12.76 -7.11 -10.51
C PHE A 305 -11.70 -8.18 -10.30
N ARG A 306 -10.50 -7.78 -9.88
CA ARG A 306 -9.34 -8.66 -9.66
C ARG A 306 -9.12 -8.88 -8.18
N ILE A 307 -8.81 -10.11 -7.80
CA ILE A 307 -8.49 -10.45 -6.41
C ILE A 307 -7.00 -10.78 -6.31
N PHE A 308 -6.36 -10.19 -5.32
CA PHE A 308 -4.98 -10.44 -4.93
C PHE A 308 -5.00 -11.01 -3.51
N TYR A 309 -4.34 -12.13 -3.32
CA TYR A 309 -4.15 -12.75 -2.01
C TYR A 309 -2.74 -12.43 -1.54
N ASP A 310 -2.64 -11.59 -0.51
CA ASP A 310 -1.37 -11.06 -0.01
C ASP A 310 -0.88 -11.86 1.18
N PHE A 311 0.43 -12.09 1.23
CA PHE A 311 1.10 -12.83 2.27
C PHE A 311 2.39 -12.10 2.68
N VAL A 312 2.41 -11.54 3.90
CA VAL A 312 3.58 -10.90 4.49
C VAL A 312 4.43 -11.96 5.18
N VAL A 313 5.59 -12.25 4.60
CA VAL A 313 6.50 -13.32 5.05
C VAL A 313 7.30 -12.91 6.27
N GLN A 314 7.29 -13.77 7.27
CA GLN A 314 8.03 -13.63 8.52
C GLN A 314 8.35 -15.02 9.10
N VAL A 315 9.11 -15.08 10.19
CA VAL A 315 9.51 -16.35 10.81
C VAL A 315 8.33 -17.25 11.18
N ASP A 316 7.18 -16.68 11.56
CA ASP A 316 6.01 -17.46 12.00
C ASP A 316 5.29 -18.20 10.89
N ASN A 317 5.49 -17.81 9.62
CA ASN A 317 4.66 -18.27 8.52
C ASN A 317 5.41 -18.69 7.25
N TYR A 318 6.72 -18.51 7.14
CA TYR A 318 7.44 -18.81 5.90
C TYR A 318 7.30 -20.28 5.45
N LYS A 319 7.18 -21.21 6.38
CA LYS A 319 6.94 -22.64 6.08
C LYS A 319 5.56 -22.90 5.44
N GLU A 320 4.65 -21.94 5.59
CA GLU A 320 3.29 -22.03 5.06
C GLU A 320 3.11 -21.36 3.69
N MET A 321 4.16 -20.82 3.08
CA MET A 321 4.08 -20.20 1.75
C MET A 321 3.58 -21.18 0.70
N ILE A 322 4.11 -22.41 0.67
CA ILE A 322 3.69 -23.47 -0.27
C ILE A 322 2.26 -23.96 0.03
N PRO A 323 1.90 -24.34 1.27
CA PRO A 323 0.51 -24.64 1.64
C PRO A 323 -0.47 -23.54 1.26
N PHE A 324 -0.12 -22.28 1.44
CA PHE A 324 -0.95 -21.14 1.06
C PHE A 324 -1.18 -21.05 -0.46
N ILE A 325 -0.13 -21.21 -1.27
CA ILE A 325 -0.28 -21.22 -2.74
C ILE A 325 -1.25 -22.33 -3.15
N LYS A 326 -1.07 -23.56 -2.62
CA LYS A 326 -1.94 -24.70 -2.91
C LYS A 326 -3.38 -24.43 -2.50
N LEU A 327 -3.59 -23.92 -1.28
CA LEU A 327 -4.92 -23.54 -0.79
C LEU A 327 -5.63 -22.58 -1.76
N VAL A 328 -4.94 -21.52 -2.20
CA VAL A 328 -5.51 -20.52 -3.10
C VAL A 328 -5.83 -21.12 -4.47
N GLN A 329 -4.91 -21.89 -5.07
CA GLN A 329 -5.09 -22.52 -6.38
C GLN A 329 -6.18 -23.61 -6.40
N GLU A 330 -6.31 -24.36 -5.30
CA GLU A 330 -7.32 -25.41 -5.18
C GLU A 330 -8.72 -24.87 -4.89
N ARG A 331 -8.81 -23.80 -4.07
CA ARG A 331 -10.10 -23.30 -3.59
C ARG A 331 -10.71 -22.24 -4.50
N PHE A 332 -9.92 -21.32 -5.04
CA PHE A 332 -10.42 -20.20 -5.84
C PHE A 332 -10.13 -20.43 -7.33
N LYS A 333 -11.20 -20.60 -8.11
CA LYS A 333 -11.11 -21.13 -9.49
C LYS A 333 -10.99 -20.05 -10.56
N ASN A 334 -11.31 -18.80 -10.23
CA ASN A 334 -11.21 -17.68 -11.16
C ASN A 334 -9.82 -17.03 -11.08
N LYS A 335 -9.45 -16.26 -12.12
CA LYS A 335 -8.12 -15.60 -12.20
C LYS A 335 -7.81 -14.80 -10.94
N HIS A 336 -6.85 -15.22 -10.16
CA HIS A 336 -6.35 -14.57 -8.97
C HIS A 336 -4.85 -14.27 -9.10
N LYS A 337 -4.31 -13.51 -8.15
CA LYS A 337 -2.87 -13.29 -7.97
C LYS A 337 -2.53 -13.53 -6.51
N ILE A 338 -1.42 -14.21 -6.29
CA ILE A 338 -0.81 -14.41 -4.99
C ILE A 338 0.40 -13.49 -4.92
N GLN A 339 0.50 -12.68 -3.88
CA GLN A 339 1.64 -11.78 -3.72
C GLN A 339 2.29 -11.94 -2.36
N PHE A 340 3.59 -12.21 -2.40
CA PHE A 340 4.43 -12.24 -1.22
C PHE A 340 5.17 -10.91 -1.03
N SER A 341 5.41 -10.56 0.22
CA SER A 341 6.27 -9.43 0.59
C SER A 341 6.95 -9.70 1.93
N MET A 342 8.11 -9.11 2.17
CA MET A 342 8.74 -9.13 3.48
C MET A 342 7.96 -8.28 4.48
N ILE A 343 7.98 -8.67 5.77
CA ILE A 343 7.44 -7.84 6.85
C ILE A 343 8.19 -6.50 6.92
N VAL A 344 7.46 -5.44 7.16
CA VAL A 344 7.99 -4.08 7.34
C VAL A 344 7.79 -3.68 8.80
N ASP A 345 8.74 -2.93 9.35
CA ASP A 345 8.62 -2.38 10.68
C ASP A 345 7.63 -1.21 10.70
N TRP A 346 6.52 -1.42 11.37
CA TRP A 346 5.51 -0.39 11.67
C TRP A 346 5.62 0.12 13.10
N GLY A 347 6.71 -0.18 13.80
CA GLY A 347 6.94 0.21 15.19
C GLY A 347 6.05 -0.52 16.20
N THR A 348 5.60 -1.71 15.85
CA THR A 348 4.73 -2.54 16.70
C THR A 348 5.50 -3.56 17.52
N PHE A 349 6.73 -3.83 17.16
CA PHE A 349 7.62 -4.74 17.83
C PHE A 349 8.81 -4.01 18.48
N ALA A 350 9.33 -4.56 19.57
CA ALA A 350 10.67 -4.20 20.05
C ALA A 350 11.71 -4.58 18.96
N PRO A 351 12.84 -3.86 18.86
CA PRO A 351 13.83 -4.08 17.79
C PRO A 351 14.31 -5.54 17.69
N GLU A 352 14.52 -6.22 18.83
CA GLU A 352 14.98 -7.61 18.88
C GLU A 352 13.90 -8.55 18.32
N VAL A 353 12.62 -8.30 18.66
CA VAL A 353 11.49 -9.09 18.17
C VAL A 353 11.34 -8.89 16.67
N TYR A 354 11.39 -7.64 16.19
CA TYR A 354 11.34 -7.36 14.76
C TYR A 354 12.49 -8.03 14.02
N ASN A 355 13.72 -7.95 14.53
CA ASN A 355 14.88 -8.63 13.96
C ASN A 355 14.67 -10.14 13.84
N HIS A 356 14.07 -10.77 14.85
CA HIS A 356 13.71 -12.19 14.81
C HIS A 356 12.58 -12.49 13.81
N LYS A 357 11.67 -11.55 13.53
CA LYS A 357 10.66 -11.73 12.46
C LYS A 357 11.27 -11.73 11.06
N CYS A 358 12.42 -11.10 10.87
CA CYS A 358 13.08 -10.90 9.59
C CYS A 358 13.83 -12.15 9.10
N ILE A 359 13.09 -13.20 8.71
CA ILE A 359 13.62 -14.49 8.24
C ILE A 359 14.58 -14.38 7.05
N TRP A 360 14.50 -13.28 6.29
CA TRP A 360 15.36 -13.04 5.11
C TRP A 360 16.77 -12.56 5.44
N LYS A 361 17.07 -12.20 6.68
CA LYS A 361 18.42 -11.79 7.10
C LYS A 361 19.36 -12.98 7.10
N ASP A 362 20.53 -12.82 6.49
CA ASP A 362 21.52 -13.89 6.35
C ASP A 362 21.98 -14.50 7.69
N ASN A 363 21.95 -13.71 8.75
CA ASN A 363 22.30 -14.15 10.11
C ASN A 363 21.11 -14.73 10.92
N HIS A 364 19.91 -14.84 10.31
CA HIS A 364 18.78 -15.47 10.99
C HIS A 364 18.99 -16.98 11.12
N PRO A 365 18.73 -17.60 12.29
CA PRO A 365 18.99 -19.05 12.50
C PRO A 365 18.29 -19.96 11.48
N GLU A 366 17.10 -19.59 11.02
CA GLU A 366 16.32 -20.38 10.06
C GLU A 366 16.46 -19.85 8.61
N HIS A 367 17.41 -18.96 8.31
CA HIS A 367 17.56 -18.39 6.97
C HIS A 367 17.77 -19.46 5.88
N GLN A 368 18.58 -20.47 6.15
CA GLN A 368 18.84 -21.54 5.18
C GLN A 368 17.57 -22.36 4.89
N GLN A 369 16.78 -22.66 5.93
CA GLN A 369 15.49 -23.34 5.77
C GLN A 369 14.52 -22.51 4.93
N PHE A 370 14.52 -21.18 5.09
CA PHE A 370 13.71 -20.29 4.25
C PHE A 370 14.17 -20.32 2.78
N LEU A 371 15.48 -20.31 2.53
CA LEU A 371 16.01 -20.46 1.16
C LEU A 371 15.59 -21.81 0.54
N GLU A 372 15.57 -22.90 1.32
CA GLU A 372 15.09 -24.20 0.83
C GLU A 372 13.61 -24.17 0.44
N VAL A 373 12.75 -23.50 1.22
CA VAL A 373 11.35 -23.30 0.84
C VAL A 373 11.26 -22.56 -0.49
N LEU A 374 12.07 -21.54 -0.71
CA LEU A 374 12.05 -20.73 -1.93
C LEU A 374 12.54 -21.47 -3.18
N ARG A 375 13.17 -22.65 -3.08
CA ARG A 375 13.57 -23.50 -4.22
C ARG A 375 12.41 -24.20 -4.90
N ASP A 376 11.28 -24.34 -4.22
CA ASP A 376 10.13 -25.07 -4.77
C ASP A 376 9.66 -24.46 -6.11
N PRO A 377 9.46 -25.27 -7.16
CA PRO A 377 9.03 -24.79 -8.47
C PRO A 377 7.63 -24.16 -8.49
N ILE A 378 6.82 -24.36 -7.46
CA ILE A 378 5.48 -23.73 -7.34
C ILE A 378 5.55 -22.21 -7.43
N PHE A 379 6.66 -21.59 -7.01
CA PHE A 379 6.86 -20.15 -7.09
C PHE A 379 7.06 -19.61 -8.52
N GLU A 380 7.17 -20.49 -9.54
CA GLU A 380 7.21 -20.10 -10.96
C GLU A 380 5.82 -19.97 -11.57
N SER A 381 4.78 -20.34 -10.82
CA SER A 381 3.41 -20.22 -11.27
C SER A 381 3.07 -18.78 -11.69
N LYS A 382 2.35 -18.61 -12.82
CA LYS A 382 2.03 -17.29 -13.40
C LYS A 382 1.16 -16.41 -12.51
N ASP A 383 0.48 -16.99 -11.54
CA ASP A 383 -0.35 -16.32 -10.55
C ASP A 383 0.43 -15.91 -9.31
N VAL A 384 1.66 -16.36 -9.13
CA VAL A 384 2.53 -16.05 -7.98
C VAL A 384 3.46 -14.88 -8.30
N LYS A 385 3.53 -13.93 -7.37
CA LYS A 385 4.44 -12.78 -7.37
C LYS A 385 5.23 -12.78 -6.05
N LEU A 386 6.54 -12.87 -6.14
CA LEU A 386 7.42 -12.86 -4.98
C LEU A 386 7.75 -11.46 -4.46
N GLY A 387 7.48 -10.40 -5.24
CA GLY A 387 7.79 -9.02 -4.84
C GLY A 387 9.26 -8.87 -4.43
N ASN A 388 9.49 -8.23 -3.27
CA ASN A 388 10.83 -8.02 -2.74
C ASN A 388 11.54 -9.29 -2.21
N ILE A 389 10.90 -10.47 -2.32
CA ILE A 389 11.52 -11.78 -2.00
C ILE A 389 12.21 -12.40 -3.23
N SER A 390 11.96 -11.87 -4.44
CA SER A 390 12.49 -12.43 -5.70
C SER A 390 14.01 -12.59 -5.71
N SER A 391 14.74 -11.62 -5.16
CA SER A 391 16.21 -11.67 -5.07
C SER A 391 16.71 -12.82 -4.18
N LEU A 392 15.97 -13.14 -3.11
CA LEU A 392 16.30 -14.27 -2.22
C LEU A 392 16.05 -15.60 -2.90
N ARG A 393 15.00 -15.73 -3.70
CA ARG A 393 14.79 -16.93 -4.52
C ARG A 393 15.91 -17.11 -5.54
N ASN A 394 16.33 -16.06 -6.21
CA ASN A 394 17.48 -16.14 -7.14
C ASN A 394 18.75 -16.58 -6.41
N LYS A 395 19.00 -16.05 -5.18
CA LYS A 395 20.10 -16.52 -4.32
C LYS A 395 19.95 -18.01 -4.01
N ALA A 396 18.76 -18.46 -3.58
CA ALA A 396 18.49 -19.84 -3.22
C ALA A 396 18.75 -20.83 -4.38
N LEU A 397 18.40 -20.46 -5.59
CA LEU A 397 18.61 -21.29 -6.80
C LEU A 397 20.09 -21.33 -7.21
N ASN A 398 20.86 -20.27 -6.96
CA ASN A 398 22.28 -20.20 -7.33
C ASN A 398 23.22 -20.83 -6.29
N THR A 399 22.72 -21.15 -5.10
CA THR A 399 23.49 -21.77 -4.00
C THR A 399 23.17 -23.26 -3.80
N ALA A 400 22.43 -23.85 -4.73
CA ALA A 400 22.04 -25.27 -4.71
C ALA A 400 23.08 -26.16 -5.40
#